data_9ee49b178bb10aba9547aa730d7a5bb0
#
_entry.id   9ee49b178bb10aba9547aa730d7a5bb0
#
_cell.length_a   1.000
_cell.length_b   1.000
_cell.length_c   1.000
_cell.angle_alpha   90.00
_cell.angle_beta   90.00
_cell.angle_gamma   90.00
#
_symmetry.space_group_name_H-M   'P 1'
#
loop_
_entity.id
_entity.type
_entity.pdbx_description
1 polymer ?
#
loop_
_entity_poly.entity_id
_entity_poly.type
_entity_poly.pdbx_seq_one_letter_code
_entity_poly.pdbx_strand_id
1 'polypeptide(L)'
;MNIDKTKKIKTIDKALAKEFLAHDAPVIELIEAVTHDPFCVLVGTILSSRTKDACTKGAVKRLFAEKRGKSFAPEDLERLSAEKIEKLIYPVGFYREKARHLKELPKVLKEKFGGVLPDTVEELCELPGVGRKTANLTVAVGFDLPAICVDVHVHRISNRLGLVNTKTPFETEMALRETLPVKYWKRWNSHLVSFGQTRCGPVRPKCDGCPIRQLCKENRQKSLESQTSESMM
;
A
#
# COMPACT_ATOMS: atom_id res chain seq x y z
N MET A 1 -18.03 18.55 6.16
CA MET A 1 -18.20 17.15 5.70
C MET A 1 -19.65 16.75 5.93
N ASN A 2 -20.34 16.22 4.91
CA ASN A 2 -21.76 15.87 5.04
C ASN A 2 -21.92 14.68 6.00
N ILE A 3 -22.83 14.74 6.98
CA ILE A 3 -23.07 13.71 8.02
C ILE A 3 -23.33 12.34 7.39
N ASP A 4 -24.00 12.29 6.24
CA ASP A 4 -24.27 11.05 5.50
C ASP A 4 -22.97 10.40 4.96
N LYS A 5 -22.02 11.18 4.45
CA LYS A 5 -20.74 10.69 3.95
C LYS A 5 -19.88 10.08 5.06
N THR A 6 -19.89 10.69 6.25
CA THR A 6 -19.17 10.18 7.42
C THR A 6 -19.74 8.84 7.89
N LYS A 7 -21.06 8.73 7.95
CA LYS A 7 -21.77 7.49 8.32
C LYS A 7 -21.48 6.37 7.31
N LYS A 8 -21.47 6.71 6.01
CA LYS A 8 -21.10 5.79 4.94
C LYS A 8 -19.69 5.26 5.11
N ILE A 9 -18.69 6.13 5.32
CA ILE A 9 -17.28 5.76 5.54
C ILE A 9 -17.15 4.82 6.74
N LYS A 10 -17.79 5.16 7.88
CA LYS A 10 -17.76 4.32 9.09
C LYS A 10 -18.31 2.92 8.84
N THR A 11 -19.40 2.80 8.08
CA THR A 11 -20.01 1.51 7.76
C THR A 11 -19.10 0.69 6.83
N ILE A 12 -18.50 1.32 5.82
CA ILE A 12 -17.54 0.69 4.92
C ILE A 12 -16.34 0.19 5.70
N ASP A 13 -15.72 1.04 6.52
CA ASP A 13 -14.54 0.68 7.33
C ASP A 13 -14.81 -0.54 8.23
N LYS A 14 -15.96 -0.56 8.92
CA LYS A 14 -16.36 -1.70 9.77
C LYS A 14 -16.50 -3.00 8.98
N ALA A 15 -17.10 -2.93 7.79
CA ALA A 15 -17.27 -4.09 6.94
C ALA A 15 -15.93 -4.60 6.37
N LEU A 16 -15.08 -3.68 5.91
CA LEU A 16 -13.75 -4.00 5.40
C LEU A 16 -12.82 -4.57 6.48
N ALA A 17 -12.88 -4.04 7.71
CA ALA A 17 -12.11 -4.57 8.83
C ALA A 17 -12.48 -6.04 9.12
N LYS A 18 -13.76 -6.40 9.06
CA LYS A 18 -14.21 -7.79 9.23
C LYS A 18 -13.71 -8.70 8.10
N GLU A 19 -13.76 -8.25 6.86
CA GLU A 19 -13.22 -8.99 5.71
C GLU A 19 -11.68 -9.13 5.80
N PHE A 20 -10.99 -8.09 6.25
CA PHE A 20 -9.52 -8.11 6.40
C PHE A 20 -9.05 -9.15 7.42
N LEU A 21 -9.73 -9.28 8.57
CA LEU A 21 -9.40 -10.28 9.60
C LEU A 21 -9.58 -11.73 9.14
N ALA A 22 -10.30 -11.96 8.05
CA ALA A 22 -10.49 -13.29 7.47
C ALA A 22 -9.35 -13.71 6.51
N HIS A 23 -8.35 -12.85 6.30
CA HIS A 23 -7.24 -13.09 5.36
C HIS A 23 -5.89 -12.77 6.02
N ASP A 24 -4.81 -13.30 5.43
CA ASP A 24 -3.44 -13.00 5.87
C ASP A 24 -3.11 -11.52 5.76
N ALA A 25 -2.39 -10.99 6.74
CA ALA A 25 -1.90 -9.62 6.70
C ALA A 25 -0.90 -9.43 5.54
N PRO A 26 -0.95 -8.28 4.83
CA PRO A 26 0.04 -7.94 3.82
C PRO A 26 1.47 -7.97 4.37
N VAL A 27 2.45 -8.26 3.50
CA VAL A 27 3.84 -8.48 3.92
C VAL A 27 4.46 -7.27 4.64
N ILE A 28 4.03 -6.07 4.34
CA ILE A 28 4.60 -4.84 4.93
C ILE A 28 4.20 -4.70 6.40
N GLU A 29 2.96 -5.01 6.75
CA GLU A 29 2.49 -5.04 8.14
C GLU A 29 3.21 -6.12 8.96
N LEU A 30 3.55 -7.26 8.34
CA LEU A 30 4.34 -8.29 8.99
C LEU A 30 5.78 -7.83 9.26
N ILE A 31 6.39 -7.07 8.32
CA ILE A 31 7.74 -6.52 8.51
C ILE A 31 7.73 -5.52 9.66
N GLU A 32 6.77 -4.59 9.69
CA GLU A 32 6.62 -3.63 10.79
C GLU A 32 6.45 -4.34 12.12
N ALA A 33 5.51 -5.28 12.23
CA ALA A 33 5.22 -6.00 13.45
C ALA A 33 6.43 -6.79 14.02
N VAL A 34 7.38 -7.19 13.16
CA VAL A 34 8.58 -7.94 13.59
C VAL A 34 9.75 -7.01 13.86
N THR A 35 9.92 -5.94 13.09
CA THR A 35 11.12 -5.09 13.14
C THR A 35 10.92 -3.82 13.94
N HIS A 36 9.71 -3.27 13.98
CA HIS A 36 9.40 -1.94 14.53
C HIS A 36 10.36 -0.85 14.04
N ASP A 37 10.78 -0.95 12.76
CA ASP A 37 11.85 -0.14 12.18
C ASP A 37 11.40 0.42 10.83
N PRO A 38 11.27 1.77 10.70
CA PRO A 38 10.85 2.41 9.46
C PRO A 38 11.75 2.13 8.26
N PHE A 39 13.06 1.95 8.48
CA PHE A 39 13.99 1.60 7.41
C PHE A 39 13.72 0.19 6.86
N CYS A 40 13.46 -0.77 7.73
CA CYS A 40 13.04 -2.12 7.34
C CYS A 40 11.73 -2.11 6.56
N VAL A 41 10.76 -1.28 6.97
CA VAL A 41 9.49 -1.07 6.25
C VAL A 41 9.74 -0.47 4.88
N LEU A 42 10.60 0.55 4.76
CA LEU A 42 10.99 1.15 3.47
C LEU A 42 11.59 0.10 2.53
N VAL A 43 12.62 -0.62 2.98
CA VAL A 43 13.29 -1.66 2.19
C VAL A 43 12.29 -2.74 1.75
N GLY A 44 11.46 -3.22 2.66
CA GLY A 44 10.41 -4.19 2.37
C GLY A 44 9.41 -3.67 1.32
N THR A 45 9.03 -2.39 1.40
CA THR A 45 8.09 -1.76 0.47
C THR A 45 8.71 -1.60 -0.93
N ILE A 46 9.98 -1.22 -1.02
CA ILE A 46 10.73 -1.21 -2.30
C ILE A 46 10.71 -2.62 -2.92
N LEU A 47 11.01 -3.66 -2.14
CA LEU A 47 11.04 -5.04 -2.62
C LEU A 47 9.65 -5.54 -3.04
N SER A 48 8.58 -5.15 -2.35
CA SER A 48 7.20 -5.59 -2.63
C SER A 48 6.62 -4.99 -3.93
N SER A 49 7.15 -3.87 -4.40
CA SER A 49 6.67 -3.23 -5.64
C SER A 49 6.70 -4.23 -6.82
N ARG A 50 5.54 -4.46 -7.47
CA ARG A 50 5.38 -5.42 -8.58
C ARG A 50 5.90 -6.82 -8.27
N THR A 51 5.76 -7.27 -7.02
CA THR A 51 6.23 -8.57 -6.54
C THR A 51 5.14 -9.21 -5.69
N LYS A 52 4.97 -10.52 -5.80
CA LYS A 52 4.05 -11.28 -4.94
C LYS A 52 4.59 -11.31 -3.50
N ASP A 53 3.70 -11.22 -2.52
CA ASP A 53 4.06 -11.18 -1.09
C ASP A 53 4.95 -12.34 -0.64
N ALA A 54 4.69 -13.56 -1.12
CA ALA A 54 5.54 -14.73 -0.82
C ALA A 54 6.99 -14.54 -1.28
N CYS A 55 7.22 -13.94 -2.47
CA CYS A 55 8.56 -13.64 -2.97
C CYS A 55 9.21 -12.54 -2.15
N THR A 56 8.46 -11.49 -1.80
CA THR A 56 8.94 -10.38 -0.97
C THR A 56 9.37 -10.89 0.40
N LYS A 57 8.54 -11.71 1.06
CA LYS A 57 8.83 -12.31 2.38
C LYS A 57 10.14 -13.10 2.37
N GLY A 58 10.34 -13.93 1.34
CA GLY A 58 11.58 -14.70 1.19
C GLY A 58 12.81 -13.82 0.97
N ALA A 59 12.70 -12.78 0.14
CA ALA A 59 13.79 -11.84 -0.13
C ALA A 59 14.15 -11.00 1.10
N VAL A 60 13.18 -10.45 1.80
CA VAL A 60 13.36 -9.71 3.05
C VAL A 60 14.06 -10.57 4.10
N LYS A 61 13.61 -11.82 4.28
CA LYS A 61 14.24 -12.75 5.23
C LYS A 61 15.74 -12.96 4.93
N ARG A 62 16.10 -13.17 3.65
CA ARG A 62 17.51 -13.36 3.26
C ARG A 62 18.33 -12.07 3.41
N LEU A 63 17.78 -10.94 2.97
CA LEU A 63 18.50 -9.66 3.03
C LEU A 63 18.71 -9.22 4.50
N PHE A 64 17.70 -9.31 5.34
CA PHE A 64 17.79 -8.89 6.74
C PHE A 64 18.62 -9.87 7.61
N ALA A 65 18.89 -11.08 7.12
CA ALA A 65 19.83 -11.98 7.77
C ALA A 65 21.29 -11.47 7.72
N GLU A 66 21.62 -10.56 6.78
CA GLU A 66 22.95 -9.94 6.65
C GLU A 66 23.20 -8.80 7.69
N LYS A 67 22.23 -8.51 8.55
CA LYS A 67 22.36 -7.49 9.61
C LYS A 67 23.49 -7.84 10.59
N ARG A 68 24.19 -6.82 11.06
CA ARG A 68 25.20 -6.93 12.14
C ARG A 68 24.70 -6.43 13.48
N GLY A 69 23.69 -5.55 13.48
CA GLY A 69 23.08 -4.98 14.66
C GLY A 69 21.78 -5.69 15.08
N LYS A 70 21.01 -5.01 15.93
CA LYS A 70 19.68 -5.48 16.38
C LYS A 70 18.68 -5.48 15.22
N SER A 71 18.72 -4.44 14.37
CA SER A 71 17.88 -4.29 13.17
C SER A 71 18.77 -4.20 11.94
N PHE A 72 18.18 -4.42 10.75
CA PHE A 72 18.84 -4.21 9.49
C PHE A 72 18.89 -2.70 9.20
N ALA A 73 20.07 -2.16 8.91
CA ALA A 73 20.35 -0.74 8.85
C ALA A 73 20.99 -0.32 7.51
N PRO A 74 21.04 0.99 7.19
CA PRO A 74 21.72 1.49 5.99
C PRO A 74 23.16 1.00 5.82
N GLU A 75 23.91 0.90 6.93
CA GLU A 75 25.30 0.42 6.94
C GLU A 75 25.41 -1.04 6.48
N ASP A 76 24.38 -1.85 6.66
CA ASP A 76 24.36 -3.22 6.17
C ASP A 76 24.26 -3.27 4.64
N LEU A 77 23.47 -2.37 4.03
CA LEU A 77 23.43 -2.22 2.57
C LEU A 77 24.75 -1.65 2.01
N GLU A 78 25.36 -0.70 2.73
CA GLU A 78 26.63 -0.08 2.32
C GLU A 78 27.76 -1.13 2.19
N ARG A 79 27.79 -2.12 3.04
CA ARG A 79 28.80 -3.21 3.04
C ARG A 79 28.57 -4.26 1.95
N LEU A 80 27.35 -4.43 1.48
CA LEU A 80 27.03 -5.43 0.46
C LEU A 80 27.34 -4.86 -0.93
N SER A 81 27.87 -5.72 -1.83
CA SER A 81 27.95 -5.36 -3.24
C SER A 81 26.57 -5.45 -3.91
N ALA A 82 26.40 -4.75 -5.04
CA ALA A 82 25.14 -4.80 -5.79
C ALA A 82 24.81 -6.25 -6.22
N GLU A 83 25.81 -7.02 -6.66
CA GLU A 83 25.64 -8.42 -7.07
C GLU A 83 25.23 -9.33 -5.89
N LYS A 84 25.73 -9.05 -4.67
CA LYS A 84 25.30 -9.78 -3.48
C LYS A 84 23.86 -9.44 -3.13
N ILE A 85 23.45 -8.15 -3.20
CA ILE A 85 22.08 -7.73 -3.00
C ILE A 85 21.16 -8.40 -4.04
N GLU A 86 21.53 -8.41 -5.32
CA GLU A 86 20.76 -9.08 -6.38
C GLU A 86 20.48 -10.55 -6.04
N LYS A 87 21.52 -11.31 -5.63
CA LYS A 87 21.38 -12.72 -5.24
C LYS A 87 20.44 -12.90 -4.05
N LEU A 88 20.52 -12.02 -3.06
CA LEU A 88 19.70 -12.10 -1.86
C LEU A 88 18.22 -11.81 -2.13
N ILE A 89 17.92 -10.86 -3.02
CA ILE A 89 16.54 -10.45 -3.31
C ILE A 89 15.89 -11.22 -4.48
N TYR A 90 16.64 -12.02 -5.25
CA TYR A 90 16.06 -12.87 -6.29
C TYR A 90 15.02 -13.84 -5.70
N PRO A 91 13.83 -14.06 -6.30
CA PRO A 91 13.33 -13.64 -7.62
C PRO A 91 12.33 -12.45 -7.56
N VAL A 92 12.63 -11.42 -6.78
CA VAL A 92 11.81 -10.20 -6.73
C VAL A 92 11.71 -9.56 -8.12
N GLY A 93 10.52 -9.07 -8.48
CA GLY A 93 10.33 -8.36 -9.75
C GLY A 93 11.27 -7.15 -9.86
N PHE A 94 11.93 -7.00 -11.02
CA PHE A 94 12.92 -5.92 -11.25
C PHE A 94 14.10 -5.93 -10.26
N TYR A 95 14.51 -7.12 -9.80
CA TYR A 95 15.49 -7.28 -8.74
C TYR A 95 16.84 -6.58 -9.01
N ARG A 96 17.31 -6.53 -10.27
CA ARG A 96 18.57 -5.86 -10.62
C ARG A 96 18.49 -4.34 -10.39
N GLU A 97 17.40 -3.72 -10.83
CA GLU A 97 17.16 -2.29 -10.62
C GLU A 97 16.98 -1.97 -9.12
N LYS A 98 16.22 -2.80 -8.42
CA LYS A 98 16.05 -2.67 -6.97
C LYS A 98 17.34 -2.84 -6.19
N ALA A 99 18.20 -3.78 -6.59
CA ALA A 99 19.51 -3.95 -5.95
C ALA A 99 20.39 -2.70 -6.13
N ARG A 100 20.38 -2.08 -7.30
CA ARG A 100 21.09 -0.83 -7.55
C ARG A 100 20.54 0.29 -6.66
N HIS A 101 19.22 0.48 -6.62
CA HIS A 101 18.58 1.48 -5.75
C HIS A 101 18.91 1.25 -4.26
N LEU A 102 18.82 0.00 -3.78
CA LEU A 102 19.18 -0.34 -2.41
C LEU A 102 20.66 -0.06 -2.11
N LYS A 103 21.56 -0.28 -3.08
CA LYS A 103 22.99 0.01 -2.93
C LYS A 103 23.28 1.51 -2.85
N GLU A 104 22.52 2.34 -3.57
CA GLU A 104 22.64 3.81 -3.54
C GLU A 104 22.00 4.43 -2.30
N LEU A 105 21.00 3.78 -1.71
CA LEU A 105 20.17 4.32 -0.64
C LEU A 105 20.98 4.87 0.55
N PRO A 106 21.98 4.18 1.12
CA PRO A 106 22.77 4.69 2.25
C PRO A 106 23.52 5.97 1.91
N LYS A 107 24.08 6.04 0.68
CA LYS A 107 24.80 7.24 0.22
C LYS A 107 23.88 8.46 0.18
N VAL A 108 22.70 8.31 -0.46
CA VAL A 108 21.73 9.40 -0.58
C VAL A 108 21.20 9.83 0.79
N LEU A 109 20.95 8.89 1.71
CA LEU A 109 20.58 9.20 3.09
C LEU A 109 21.64 10.04 3.79
N LYS A 110 22.93 9.69 3.66
CA LYS A 110 24.02 10.46 4.25
C LYS A 110 24.15 11.85 3.66
N GLU A 111 24.12 11.96 2.33
CA GLU A 111 24.37 13.22 1.62
C GLU A 111 23.22 14.22 1.76
N LYS A 112 21.97 13.77 1.73
CA LYS A 112 20.78 14.64 1.75
C LYS A 112 20.15 14.81 3.13
N PHE A 113 20.19 13.76 3.95
CA PHE A 113 19.44 13.69 5.20
C PHE A 113 20.31 13.39 6.43
N GLY A 114 21.64 13.58 6.34
CA GLY A 114 22.56 13.35 7.46
C GLY A 114 22.56 11.92 8.00
N GLY A 115 22.15 10.94 7.20
CA GLY A 115 22.05 9.54 7.59
C GLY A 115 20.74 9.16 8.30
N VAL A 116 19.84 10.11 8.50
CA VAL A 116 18.52 9.89 9.12
C VAL A 116 17.47 9.63 8.05
N LEU A 117 16.62 8.61 8.25
CA LEU A 117 15.51 8.36 7.34
C LEU A 117 14.45 9.45 7.52
N PRO A 118 14.08 10.21 6.46
CA PRO A 118 13.04 11.22 6.56
C PRO A 118 11.66 10.59 6.76
N ASP A 119 10.75 11.31 7.41
CA ASP A 119 9.41 10.86 7.76
C ASP A 119 8.30 11.56 6.95
N THR A 120 8.67 12.40 5.98
CA THR A 120 7.73 13.03 5.05
C THR A 120 7.66 12.31 3.70
N VAL A 121 6.48 12.35 3.07
CA VAL A 121 6.28 11.73 1.75
C VAL A 121 7.16 12.38 0.69
N GLU A 122 7.30 13.68 0.75
CA GLU A 122 8.05 14.50 -0.19
C GLU A 122 9.54 14.14 -0.17
N GLU A 123 10.15 14.13 1.00
CA GLU A 123 11.57 13.81 1.18
C GLU A 123 11.86 12.33 0.89
N LEU A 124 10.98 11.42 1.31
CA LEU A 124 11.12 10.00 0.97
C LEU A 124 11.13 9.75 -0.53
N CYS A 125 10.39 10.54 -1.32
CA CYS A 125 10.39 10.44 -2.78
C CYS A 125 11.72 10.84 -3.43
N GLU A 126 12.63 11.51 -2.71
CA GLU A 126 13.97 11.82 -3.19
C GLU A 126 14.94 10.62 -3.09
N LEU A 127 14.54 9.58 -2.38
CA LEU A 127 15.35 8.37 -2.21
C LEU A 127 15.26 7.45 -3.44
N PRO A 128 16.36 6.74 -3.79
CA PRO A 128 16.40 5.87 -4.95
C PRO A 128 15.35 4.74 -4.85
N GLY A 129 14.56 4.59 -5.91
CA GLY A 129 13.52 3.55 -5.99
C GLY A 129 12.27 3.81 -5.16
N VAL A 130 12.14 5.00 -4.58
CA VAL A 130 11.00 5.40 -3.75
C VAL A 130 10.07 6.31 -4.55
N GLY A 131 8.92 5.77 -4.91
CA GLY A 131 7.82 6.56 -5.48
C GLY A 131 6.80 6.93 -4.41
N ARG A 132 5.82 7.78 -4.77
CA ARG A 132 4.80 8.29 -3.85
C ARG A 132 4.05 7.21 -3.08
N LYS A 133 3.73 6.08 -3.74
CA LYS A 133 3.09 4.93 -3.06
C LYS A 133 3.98 4.36 -1.95
N THR A 134 5.26 4.12 -2.25
CA THR A 134 6.25 3.59 -1.30
C THR A 134 6.42 4.56 -0.14
N ALA A 135 6.58 5.85 -0.43
CA ALA A 135 6.72 6.90 0.58
C ALA A 135 5.51 6.96 1.54
N ASN A 136 4.29 7.04 1.00
CA ASN A 136 3.07 7.04 1.84
C ASN A 136 2.96 5.79 2.71
N LEU A 137 3.32 4.61 2.19
CA LEU A 137 3.24 3.37 2.96
C LEU A 137 4.30 3.34 4.07
N THR A 138 5.51 3.83 3.79
CA THR A 138 6.58 3.97 4.79
C THR A 138 6.18 4.92 5.91
N VAL A 139 5.61 6.07 5.57
CA VAL A 139 5.11 7.05 6.56
C VAL A 139 3.98 6.44 7.40
N ALA A 140 3.00 5.81 6.76
CA ALA A 140 1.84 5.27 7.46
C ALA A 140 2.16 4.06 8.34
N VAL A 141 2.98 3.12 7.85
CA VAL A 141 3.26 1.85 8.53
C VAL A 141 4.56 1.94 9.34
N GLY A 142 5.63 2.47 8.75
CA GLY A 142 6.94 2.53 9.40
C GLY A 142 7.01 3.56 10.52
N PHE A 143 6.55 4.78 10.26
CA PHE A 143 6.59 5.87 11.23
C PHE A 143 5.31 6.01 12.08
N ASP A 144 4.26 5.25 11.76
CA ASP A 144 2.92 5.40 12.38
C ASP A 144 2.33 6.80 12.27
N LEU A 145 2.70 7.54 11.22
CA LEU A 145 2.24 8.90 10.94
C LEU A 145 1.07 8.92 9.96
N PRO A 146 0.25 9.99 9.98
CA PRO A 146 -0.89 10.11 9.08
C PRO A 146 -0.48 10.20 7.61
N ALA A 147 -0.58 9.11 6.88
CA ALA A 147 -0.43 9.08 5.42
C ALA A 147 -1.43 8.10 4.80
N ILE A 148 -1.84 8.38 3.56
CA ILE A 148 -2.80 7.55 2.86
C ILE A 148 -2.17 6.97 1.59
N CYS A 149 -1.85 5.70 1.63
CA CYS A 149 -1.29 4.99 0.49
C CYS A 149 -2.41 4.65 -0.51
N VAL A 150 -2.33 5.17 -1.72
CA VAL A 150 -3.28 4.87 -2.80
C VAL A 150 -2.61 4.06 -3.89
N ASP A 151 -3.03 2.81 -4.02
CA ASP A 151 -2.66 1.92 -5.11
C ASP A 151 -3.84 1.70 -6.08
N VAL A 152 -3.67 0.80 -7.03
CA VAL A 152 -4.71 0.47 -8.01
C VAL A 152 -5.99 -0.10 -7.36
N HIS A 153 -5.88 -0.75 -6.20
CA HIS A 153 -7.04 -1.27 -5.47
C HIS A 153 -7.79 -0.13 -4.77
N VAL A 154 -7.08 0.70 -4.02
CA VAL A 154 -7.65 1.87 -3.34
C VAL A 154 -8.29 2.82 -4.35
N HIS A 155 -7.59 3.16 -5.44
CA HIS A 155 -8.11 4.00 -6.51
C HIS A 155 -9.41 3.43 -7.09
N ARG A 156 -9.37 2.19 -7.55
CA ARG A 156 -10.54 1.53 -8.18
C ARG A 156 -11.74 1.46 -7.25
N ILE A 157 -11.53 0.97 -6.03
CA ILE A 157 -12.62 0.68 -5.11
C ILE A 157 -13.22 1.99 -4.55
N SER A 158 -12.41 3.01 -4.27
CA SER A 158 -12.90 4.31 -3.81
C SER A 158 -13.79 4.98 -4.86
N ASN A 159 -13.44 4.87 -6.15
CA ASN A 159 -14.27 5.32 -7.27
C ASN A 159 -15.58 4.49 -7.39
N ARG A 160 -15.51 3.15 -7.34
CA ARG A 160 -16.70 2.26 -7.37
C ARG A 160 -17.67 2.54 -6.23
N LEU A 161 -17.16 2.84 -5.05
CA LEU A 161 -17.96 3.22 -3.90
C LEU A 161 -18.56 4.63 -4.02
N GLY A 162 -18.08 5.43 -4.97
CA GLY A 162 -18.47 6.84 -5.12
C GLY A 162 -18.01 7.69 -3.92
N LEU A 163 -16.89 7.35 -3.32
CA LEU A 163 -16.24 8.18 -2.31
C LEU A 163 -15.47 9.32 -2.97
N VAL A 164 -14.94 9.05 -4.14
CA VAL A 164 -14.23 9.98 -5.02
C VAL A 164 -14.69 9.79 -6.46
N ASN A 165 -14.33 10.74 -7.34
CA ASN A 165 -14.50 10.66 -8.79
C ASN A 165 -13.22 11.18 -9.44
N THR A 166 -12.24 10.29 -9.65
CA THR A 166 -10.86 10.63 -10.01
C THR A 166 -10.32 9.69 -11.08
N LYS A 167 -9.38 10.18 -11.89
CA LYS A 167 -8.81 9.44 -13.02
C LYS A 167 -7.51 8.72 -12.67
N THR A 168 -6.77 9.24 -11.69
CA THR A 168 -5.45 8.73 -11.32
C THR A 168 -5.37 8.39 -9.82
N PRO A 169 -4.45 7.50 -9.41
CA PRO A 169 -4.19 7.24 -7.98
C PRO A 169 -3.78 8.50 -7.20
N PHE A 170 -3.01 9.41 -7.83
CA PHE A 170 -2.63 10.67 -7.21
C PHE A 170 -3.83 11.58 -6.90
N GLU A 171 -4.72 11.77 -7.88
CA GLU A 171 -5.95 12.52 -7.64
C GLU A 171 -6.82 11.87 -6.57
N THR A 172 -6.85 10.53 -6.53
CA THR A 172 -7.58 9.79 -5.48
C THR A 172 -6.97 10.03 -4.10
N GLU A 173 -5.64 10.05 -3.99
CA GLU A 173 -4.95 10.39 -2.74
C GLU A 173 -5.36 11.78 -2.25
N MET A 174 -5.28 12.80 -3.13
CA MET A 174 -5.65 14.17 -2.78
C MET A 174 -7.12 14.27 -2.33
N ALA A 175 -8.03 13.70 -3.10
CA ALA A 175 -9.46 13.71 -2.78
C ALA A 175 -9.79 12.94 -1.48
N LEU A 176 -9.08 11.86 -1.19
CA LEU A 176 -9.26 11.12 0.06
C LEU A 176 -8.67 11.88 1.26
N ARG A 177 -7.57 12.58 1.11
CA ARG A 177 -7.01 13.45 2.17
C ARG A 177 -8.02 14.50 2.64
N GLU A 178 -8.82 15.04 1.72
CA GLU A 178 -9.87 16.02 2.04
C GLU A 178 -11.12 15.38 2.67
N THR A 179 -11.44 14.15 2.29
CA THR A 179 -12.77 13.58 2.56
C THR A 179 -12.77 12.42 3.54
N LEU A 180 -11.67 11.68 3.67
CA LEU A 180 -11.54 10.54 4.57
C LEU A 180 -10.99 11.02 5.92
N PRO A 181 -11.66 10.78 7.07
CA PRO A 181 -11.11 11.12 8.38
C PRO A 181 -9.75 10.44 8.62
N VAL A 182 -8.79 11.20 9.16
CA VAL A 182 -7.38 10.78 9.36
C VAL A 182 -7.25 9.42 10.06
N LYS A 183 -8.10 9.15 11.05
CA LYS A 183 -8.12 7.88 11.79
C LYS A 183 -8.30 6.62 10.94
N TYR A 184 -8.72 6.75 9.68
CA TYR A 184 -8.87 5.63 8.73
C TYR A 184 -7.68 5.49 7.79
N TRP A 185 -6.82 6.51 7.63
CA TRP A 185 -5.80 6.58 6.58
C TRP A 185 -4.87 5.38 6.58
N LYS A 186 -4.25 5.06 7.72
CA LYS A 186 -3.28 3.96 7.86
C LYS A 186 -3.85 2.62 7.37
N ARG A 187 -5.05 2.26 7.82
CA ARG A 187 -5.66 0.96 7.51
C ARG A 187 -6.45 0.91 6.21
N TRP A 188 -6.73 2.08 5.59
CA TRP A 188 -7.53 2.15 4.37
C TRP A 188 -6.89 1.41 3.21
N ASN A 189 -5.57 1.50 3.07
CA ASN A 189 -4.82 0.76 2.04
C ASN A 189 -4.92 -0.75 2.26
N SER A 190 -4.49 -1.27 3.40
CA SER A 190 -4.45 -2.71 3.67
C SER A 190 -5.82 -3.36 3.56
N HIS A 191 -6.87 -2.71 4.09
CA HIS A 191 -8.25 -3.19 3.96
C HIS A 191 -8.69 -3.25 2.50
N LEU A 192 -8.47 -2.20 1.70
CA LEU A 192 -8.89 -2.16 0.30
C LEU A 192 -8.02 -3.03 -0.61
N VAL A 193 -6.76 -3.23 -0.30
CA VAL A 193 -5.89 -4.19 -1.01
C VAL A 193 -6.41 -5.60 -0.81
N SER A 194 -6.60 -6.03 0.44
CA SER A 194 -7.15 -7.36 0.76
C SER A 194 -8.51 -7.57 0.10
N PHE A 195 -9.43 -6.64 0.26
CA PHE A 195 -10.76 -6.69 -0.36
C PHE A 195 -10.71 -6.70 -1.89
N GLY A 196 -9.77 -5.97 -2.49
CA GLY A 196 -9.58 -5.90 -3.93
C GLY A 196 -8.94 -7.15 -4.54
N GLN A 197 -8.16 -7.89 -3.78
CA GLN A 197 -7.56 -9.15 -4.18
C GLN A 197 -8.55 -10.32 -4.07
N THR A 198 -9.38 -10.32 -3.05
CA THR A 198 -10.25 -11.46 -2.71
C THR A 198 -11.66 -11.34 -3.28
N ARG A 199 -12.24 -10.14 -3.31
CA ARG A 199 -13.64 -9.90 -3.65
C ARG A 199 -13.85 -8.89 -4.78
N CYS A 200 -13.36 -7.65 -4.64
CA CYS A 200 -13.62 -6.57 -5.58
C CYS A 200 -12.55 -6.49 -6.68
N GLY A 201 -12.41 -7.56 -7.47
CA GLY A 201 -11.47 -7.63 -8.59
C GLY A 201 -11.73 -6.58 -9.69
N PRO A 202 -10.74 -6.34 -10.60
CA PRO A 202 -10.88 -5.34 -11.66
C PRO A 202 -11.94 -5.69 -12.70
N VAL A 203 -11.98 -6.94 -13.18
CA VAL A 203 -12.83 -7.37 -14.30
C VAL A 203 -14.15 -7.99 -13.83
N ARG A 204 -14.13 -8.92 -12.90
CA ARG A 204 -15.31 -9.65 -12.41
C ARG A 204 -15.40 -9.58 -10.89
N PRO A 205 -15.88 -8.46 -10.34
CA PRO A 205 -16.06 -8.35 -8.89
C PRO A 205 -17.14 -9.32 -8.40
N LYS A 206 -16.89 -9.97 -7.26
CA LYS A 206 -17.84 -10.88 -6.61
C LYS A 206 -18.86 -10.06 -5.81
N CYS A 207 -19.87 -9.51 -6.50
CA CYS A 207 -20.86 -8.62 -5.90
C CYS A 207 -21.91 -9.35 -5.06
N ASP A 208 -22.18 -10.63 -5.36
CA ASP A 208 -23.11 -11.43 -4.56
C ASP A 208 -22.51 -11.73 -3.18
N GLY A 209 -23.30 -11.45 -2.13
CA GLY A 209 -22.82 -11.52 -0.75
C GLY A 209 -21.78 -10.44 -0.36
N CYS A 210 -21.56 -9.40 -1.18
CA CYS A 210 -20.66 -8.33 -0.86
C CYS A 210 -21.19 -7.48 0.33
N PRO A 211 -20.43 -7.33 1.43
CA PRO A 211 -20.91 -6.68 2.66
C PRO A 211 -21.17 -5.17 2.50
N ILE A 212 -20.63 -4.57 1.43
CA ILE A 212 -20.80 -3.14 1.12
C ILE A 212 -21.57 -2.91 -0.19
N ARG A 213 -22.27 -3.94 -0.71
CA ARG A 213 -23.00 -3.87 -1.97
C ARG A 213 -24.00 -2.71 -2.03
N GLN A 214 -24.78 -2.51 -0.95
CA GLN A 214 -25.79 -1.45 -0.87
C GLN A 214 -25.20 -0.03 -0.85
N LEU A 215 -23.92 0.11 -0.45
CA LEU A 215 -23.22 1.37 -0.41
C LEU A 215 -22.44 1.66 -1.70
N CYS A 216 -22.35 0.67 -2.61
CA CYS A 216 -21.56 0.76 -3.84
C CYS A 216 -22.34 1.51 -4.93
N LYS A 217 -21.77 2.63 -5.42
CA LYS A 217 -22.36 3.44 -6.50
C LYS A 217 -22.46 2.63 -7.81
N GLU A 218 -21.41 1.91 -8.19
CA GLU A 218 -21.39 1.11 -9.43
C GLU A 218 -22.47 0.02 -9.43
N ASN A 219 -22.71 -0.62 -8.28
CA ASN A 219 -23.79 -1.63 -8.21
C ASN A 219 -25.20 -1.02 -8.35
N ARG A 220 -25.42 0.19 -7.80
CA ARG A 220 -26.71 0.88 -7.95
C ARG A 220 -26.97 1.25 -9.41
N GLN A 221 -25.95 1.71 -10.13
CA GLN A 221 -26.06 2.04 -11.55
C GLN A 221 -26.42 0.81 -12.39
N LYS A 222 -25.75 -0.32 -12.21
CA LYS A 222 -26.06 -1.58 -12.91
C LYS A 222 -27.48 -2.09 -12.63
N SER A 223 -27.98 -1.93 -11.40
CA SER A 223 -29.35 -2.31 -11.05
C SER A 223 -30.40 -1.43 -11.72
N LEU A 224 -30.13 -0.15 -11.94
CA LEU A 224 -31.02 0.77 -12.68
C LEU A 224 -31.01 0.47 -14.19
N GLU A 225 -29.85 0.19 -14.77
CA GLU A 225 -29.71 -0.17 -16.19
C GLU A 225 -30.42 -1.48 -16.53
N SER A 226 -30.39 -2.48 -15.62
CA SER A 226 -31.12 -3.74 -15.82
C SER A 226 -32.62 -3.56 -15.77
N GLN A 227 -33.14 -2.72 -14.88
CA GLN A 227 -34.58 -2.42 -14.76
C GLN A 227 -35.11 -1.65 -15.98
N THR A 228 -34.30 -0.73 -16.53
CA THR A 228 -34.70 0.02 -17.74
C THR A 228 -34.71 -0.86 -19.00
N SER A 229 -33.81 -1.85 -19.10
CA SER A 229 -33.80 -2.78 -20.22
C SER A 229 -34.98 -3.81 -20.18
N GLU A 230 -35.42 -4.21 -18.97
CA GLU A 230 -36.58 -5.07 -18.80
C GLU A 230 -37.94 -4.37 -19.04
N SER A 231 -37.99 -3.04 -18.81
CA SER A 231 -39.22 -2.28 -19.09
C SER A 231 -39.39 -1.83 -20.53
N MET A 232 -38.38 -2.07 -21.39
CA MET A 232 -38.41 -1.77 -22.83
C MET A 232 -38.61 -3.01 -23.71
N MET A 233 -38.81 -4.19 -23.14
CA MET A 233 -39.24 -5.42 -23.80
C MET A 233 -40.70 -5.71 -23.47
#